data_82a964c905f4506de058ec7fd1f19e21
#
_entry.id   82a964c905f4506de058ec7fd1f19e21
#
_cell.length_a   1.000
_cell.length_b   1.000
_cell.length_c   1.000
_cell.angle_alpha   90.00
_cell.angle_beta   90.00
_cell.angle_gamma   90.00
#
_symmetry.space_group_name_H-M   'P 1'
#
loop_
_entity.id
_entity.type
_entity.pdbx_description
1 polymer ?
#
loop_
_entity_poly.entity_id
_entity_poly.type
_entity_poly.pdbx_seq_one_letter_code
_entity_poly.pdbx_strand_id
1 'polypeptide(L)'
;MKDICCIGHVTKDKIVTPSSTVYMAGGTSFYFAYAINQLPKDVSFSLITAMDPTEKEPVEKMLKAGIDVTLNPSRNTVFFENIYGDNPNDRKQRVLAKADPFTIQQLEHVEAKVFHLGSLLSDDFSPEVVAFLAKKGNVSIDVQGYLREVRDEKVYAIDWKDKLDVLKNTYYLKVNETEMETITGLKDPKEAAKLIHAWGVAEVIITLGSEGSLVYVDDTFYDIPAYPPHEVVDATGCGDTYSAGYLYKRLQGANPVEAGKFAAAMCTIKLEHNGPFNRTIEDVMKIIR
;
A
#
# COMPACT_ATOMS: atom_id res chain seq x y z
N MET A 1 -4.27 -19.17 -10.98
CA MET A 1 -3.35 -18.01 -10.86
C MET A 1 -4.20 -16.75 -10.83
N LYS A 2 -4.00 -15.85 -9.87
CA LYS A 2 -4.67 -14.54 -9.77
C LYS A 2 -3.94 -13.49 -10.62
N ASP A 3 -4.63 -12.41 -10.99
CA ASP A 3 -3.94 -11.26 -11.61
C ASP A 3 -3.18 -10.46 -10.56
N ILE A 4 -3.80 -10.19 -9.40
CA ILE A 4 -3.14 -9.55 -8.24
C ILE A 4 -3.34 -10.42 -7.00
N CYS A 5 -2.25 -10.65 -6.26
CA CYS A 5 -2.28 -11.12 -4.87
C CYS A 5 -1.66 -10.04 -3.98
N CYS A 6 -2.46 -9.43 -3.12
CA CYS A 6 -1.94 -8.57 -2.07
C CYS A 6 -1.53 -9.43 -0.88
N ILE A 7 -0.36 -9.16 -0.31
CA ILE A 7 0.15 -9.84 0.87
C ILE A 7 0.47 -8.76 1.90
N GLY A 8 -0.12 -8.85 3.09
CA GLY A 8 0.15 -7.90 4.16
C GLY A 8 -0.87 -7.99 5.29
N HIS A 9 -0.53 -7.41 6.42
CA HIS A 9 -1.35 -7.48 7.63
C HIS A 9 -2.58 -6.57 7.54
N VAL A 10 -3.74 -7.14 7.88
CA VAL A 10 -4.91 -6.37 8.32
C VAL A 10 -4.71 -6.06 9.79
N THR A 11 -4.88 -4.80 10.17
CA THR A 11 -4.55 -4.31 11.51
C THR A 11 -5.80 -4.08 12.36
N LYS A 12 -5.56 -3.98 13.66
CA LYS A 12 -6.46 -3.40 14.64
C LYS A 12 -5.93 -2.03 15.01
N ASP A 13 -6.69 -0.99 14.75
CA ASP A 13 -6.28 0.38 15.01
C ASP A 13 -7.14 0.98 16.12
N LYS A 14 -6.46 1.54 17.13
CA LYS A 14 -7.09 2.34 18.18
C LYS A 14 -6.82 3.81 17.88
N ILE A 15 -7.87 4.55 17.59
CA ILE A 15 -7.84 5.98 17.34
C ILE A 15 -8.27 6.71 18.59
N VAL A 16 -7.38 7.48 19.18
CA VAL A 16 -7.64 8.28 20.37
C VAL A 16 -7.63 9.76 20.00
N THR A 17 -8.73 10.44 20.28
CA THR A 17 -8.86 11.90 20.15
C THR A 17 -9.21 12.49 21.51
N PRO A 18 -9.16 13.80 21.73
CA PRO A 18 -9.58 14.42 23.00
C PRO A 18 -11.03 14.09 23.40
N SER A 19 -11.89 13.78 22.42
CA SER A 19 -13.32 13.55 22.66
C SER A 19 -13.76 12.09 22.52
N SER A 20 -12.93 11.19 21.95
CA SER A 20 -13.36 9.82 21.65
C SER A 20 -12.22 8.81 21.59
N THR A 21 -12.57 7.54 21.75
CA THR A 21 -11.70 6.41 21.42
C THR A 21 -12.49 5.45 20.54
N VAL A 22 -11.94 5.16 19.35
CA VAL A 22 -12.58 4.27 18.36
C VAL A 22 -11.62 3.15 18.00
N TYR A 23 -12.14 1.93 17.82
CA TYR A 23 -11.42 0.79 17.30
C TYR A 23 -11.91 0.47 15.90
N MET A 24 -10.99 0.26 14.98
CA MET A 24 -11.30 -0.06 13.58
C MET A 24 -10.24 -0.99 12.97
N ALA A 25 -10.61 -1.65 11.89
CA ALA A 25 -9.63 -2.35 11.06
C ALA A 25 -8.90 -1.35 10.14
N GLY A 26 -7.65 -1.66 9.84
CA GLY A 26 -6.82 -0.85 8.98
C GLY A 26 -5.69 -1.64 8.34
N GLY A 27 -4.61 -0.94 8.01
CA GLY A 27 -3.43 -1.49 7.34
C GLY A 27 -3.47 -1.29 5.82
N THR A 28 -2.28 -1.24 5.20
CA THR A 28 -2.13 -1.03 3.75
C THR A 28 -2.93 -2.05 2.95
N SER A 29 -2.83 -3.32 3.30
CA SER A 29 -3.55 -4.41 2.63
C SER A 29 -5.07 -4.32 2.75
N PHE A 30 -5.58 -3.78 3.87
CA PHE A 30 -7.01 -3.53 4.07
C PHE A 30 -7.52 -2.48 3.08
N TYR A 31 -6.86 -1.32 3.00
CA TYR A 31 -7.27 -0.24 2.10
C TYR A 31 -7.12 -0.64 0.64
N PHE A 32 -6.02 -1.31 0.29
CA PHE A 32 -5.80 -1.85 -1.06
C PHE A 32 -6.91 -2.83 -1.46
N ALA A 33 -7.22 -3.81 -0.60
CA ALA A 33 -8.21 -4.85 -0.89
C ALA A 33 -9.62 -4.28 -1.09
N TYR A 34 -10.03 -3.33 -0.25
CA TYR A 34 -11.32 -2.67 -0.44
C TYR A 34 -11.34 -1.83 -1.73
N ALA A 35 -10.27 -1.11 -2.06
CA ALA A 35 -10.20 -0.31 -3.28
C ALA A 35 -10.31 -1.18 -4.54
N ILE A 36 -9.53 -2.27 -4.64
CA ILE A 36 -9.58 -3.18 -5.78
C ILE A 36 -10.93 -3.91 -5.89
N ASN A 37 -11.59 -4.18 -4.74
CA ASN A 37 -12.87 -4.88 -4.68
C ASN A 37 -14.03 -4.07 -5.27
N GLN A 38 -13.94 -2.75 -5.31
CA GLN A 38 -14.94 -1.87 -5.92
C GLN A 38 -14.83 -1.82 -7.44
N LEU A 39 -13.72 -2.29 -8.01
CA LEU A 39 -13.48 -2.29 -9.45
C LEU A 39 -14.09 -3.53 -10.13
N PRO A 40 -14.35 -3.48 -11.43
CA PRO A 40 -14.82 -4.64 -12.19
C PRO A 40 -13.95 -5.88 -11.99
N LYS A 41 -14.55 -7.06 -12.05
CA LYS A 41 -13.88 -8.34 -11.75
C LYS A 41 -13.14 -8.95 -12.95
N ASP A 42 -12.84 -8.16 -13.96
CA ASP A 42 -11.98 -8.52 -15.08
C ASP A 42 -10.49 -8.63 -14.72
N VAL A 43 -10.09 -8.06 -13.57
CA VAL A 43 -8.82 -8.32 -12.89
C VAL A 43 -9.11 -9.14 -11.63
N SER A 44 -8.65 -10.37 -11.60
CA SER A 44 -8.85 -11.28 -10.46
C SER A 44 -7.92 -10.94 -9.31
N PHE A 45 -8.46 -10.88 -8.09
CA PHE A 45 -7.76 -10.45 -6.89
C PHE A 45 -7.87 -11.47 -5.75
N SER A 46 -6.85 -11.54 -4.91
CA SER A 46 -6.89 -12.18 -3.59
C SER A 46 -6.01 -11.43 -2.59
N LEU A 47 -6.34 -11.55 -1.32
CA LEU A 47 -5.58 -11.05 -0.18
C LEU A 47 -5.06 -12.21 0.65
N ILE A 48 -3.79 -12.14 1.04
CA ILE A 48 -3.21 -12.99 2.09
C ILE A 48 -2.84 -12.09 3.26
N THR A 49 -3.41 -12.39 4.41
CA THR A 49 -3.13 -11.66 5.66
C THR A 49 -2.78 -12.61 6.78
N ALA A 50 -2.18 -12.09 7.85
CA ALA A 50 -1.90 -12.84 9.06
C ALA A 50 -2.34 -12.04 10.29
N MET A 51 -3.05 -12.71 11.22
CA MET A 51 -3.51 -12.13 12.47
C MET A 51 -3.81 -13.20 13.51
N ASP A 52 -4.04 -12.80 14.76
CA ASP A 52 -4.55 -13.68 15.79
C ASP A 52 -5.91 -14.25 15.36
N PRO A 53 -6.07 -15.59 15.28
CA PRO A 53 -7.33 -16.21 14.86
C PRO A 53 -8.54 -15.85 15.73
N THR A 54 -8.33 -15.39 16.97
CA THR A 54 -9.41 -14.93 17.85
C THR A 54 -9.93 -13.55 17.50
N GLU A 55 -9.17 -12.76 16.71
CA GLU A 55 -9.51 -11.39 16.28
C GLU A 55 -9.91 -11.31 14.79
N LYS A 56 -10.39 -12.41 14.19
CA LYS A 56 -10.68 -12.54 12.75
C LYS A 56 -11.92 -11.79 12.23
N GLU A 57 -12.65 -11.08 13.07
CA GLU A 57 -13.86 -10.34 12.67
C GLU A 57 -13.65 -9.42 11.44
N PRO A 58 -12.54 -8.65 11.31
CA PRO A 58 -12.28 -7.85 10.12
C PRO A 58 -12.19 -8.71 8.84
N VAL A 59 -11.52 -9.86 8.90
CA VAL A 59 -11.41 -10.79 7.77
C VAL A 59 -12.78 -11.37 7.41
N GLU A 60 -13.62 -11.71 8.38
CA GLU A 60 -14.98 -12.19 8.13
C GLU A 60 -15.85 -11.12 7.44
N LYS A 61 -15.66 -9.83 7.79
CA LYS A 61 -16.32 -8.72 7.08
C LYS A 61 -15.83 -8.57 5.65
N MET A 62 -14.52 -8.72 5.41
CA MET A 62 -13.93 -8.66 4.06
C MET A 62 -14.45 -9.82 3.18
N LEU A 63 -14.54 -11.05 3.72
CA LEU A 63 -15.13 -12.20 3.03
C LEU A 63 -16.60 -11.96 2.67
N LYS A 64 -17.41 -11.40 3.62
CA LYS A 64 -18.80 -11.01 3.36
C LYS A 64 -18.93 -9.91 2.30
N ALA A 65 -17.95 -9.03 2.19
CA ALA A 65 -17.89 -8.01 1.13
C ALA A 65 -17.43 -8.57 -0.24
N GLY A 66 -17.17 -9.89 -0.33
CA GLY A 66 -16.78 -10.56 -1.57
C GLY A 66 -15.29 -10.48 -1.89
N ILE A 67 -14.46 -10.11 -0.93
CA ILE A 67 -13.00 -10.15 -1.06
C ILE A 67 -12.52 -11.58 -0.79
N ASP A 68 -11.72 -12.14 -1.72
CA ASP A 68 -11.07 -13.44 -1.55
C ASP A 68 -9.89 -13.29 -0.58
N VAL A 69 -10.04 -13.76 0.66
CA VAL A 69 -9.04 -13.60 1.73
C VAL A 69 -8.58 -14.96 2.24
N THR A 70 -7.26 -15.14 2.26
CA THR A 70 -6.60 -16.23 2.99
C THR A 70 -6.02 -15.69 4.29
N LEU A 71 -6.48 -16.24 5.41
CA LEU A 71 -5.99 -15.87 6.74
C LEU A 71 -4.94 -16.89 7.21
N ASN A 72 -3.70 -16.46 7.40
CA ASN A 72 -2.67 -17.21 8.09
C ASN A 72 -2.73 -16.92 9.60
N PRO A 73 -2.61 -17.93 10.46
CA PRO A 73 -2.54 -17.71 11.90
C PRO A 73 -1.24 -16.98 12.27
N SER A 74 -1.33 -16.03 13.18
CA SER A 74 -0.22 -15.30 13.79
C SER A 74 -0.42 -15.23 15.30
N ARG A 75 0.67 -15.07 16.05
CA ARG A 75 0.61 -14.95 17.52
C ARG A 75 -0.17 -13.74 17.98
N ASN A 76 -0.12 -12.65 17.20
CA ASN A 76 -0.86 -11.42 17.47
C ASN A 76 -1.40 -10.85 16.16
N THR A 77 -2.39 -9.97 16.27
CA THR A 77 -2.75 -9.01 15.22
C THR A 77 -1.86 -7.76 15.36
N VAL A 78 -1.44 -7.16 14.26
CA VAL A 78 -0.78 -5.85 14.31
C VAL A 78 -1.74 -4.83 14.91
N PHE A 79 -1.32 -4.20 16.02
CA PHE A 79 -2.17 -3.28 16.76
C PHE A 79 -1.52 -1.90 16.84
N PHE A 80 -2.05 -0.95 16.06
CA PHE A 80 -1.65 0.45 16.12
C PHE A 80 -2.52 1.24 17.09
N GLU A 81 -1.89 2.10 17.87
CA GLU A 81 -2.55 3.16 18.62
C GLU A 81 -2.14 4.51 18.03
N ASN A 82 -3.12 5.24 17.51
CA ASN A 82 -2.95 6.56 16.93
C ASN A 82 -3.59 7.59 17.86
N ILE A 83 -2.77 8.44 18.47
CA ILE A 83 -3.21 9.45 19.44
C ILE A 83 -3.10 10.82 18.77
N TYR A 84 -4.22 11.51 18.65
CA TYR A 84 -4.32 12.86 18.12
C TYR A 84 -4.55 13.84 19.28
N GLY A 85 -3.80 14.95 19.27
CA GLY A 85 -4.00 16.07 20.17
C GLY A 85 -5.06 17.05 19.64
N ASP A 86 -5.06 18.27 20.19
CA ASP A 86 -5.92 19.36 19.72
C ASP A 86 -5.58 19.78 18.27
N ASN A 87 -4.32 19.61 17.86
CA ASN A 87 -3.90 19.78 16.47
C ASN A 87 -3.97 18.41 15.75
N PRO A 88 -4.84 18.24 14.73
CA PRO A 88 -4.97 16.99 13.98
C PRO A 88 -3.68 16.54 13.27
N ASN A 89 -2.74 17.46 13.04
CA ASN A 89 -1.45 17.14 12.41
C ASN A 89 -0.44 16.54 13.41
N ASP A 90 -0.67 16.65 14.72
CA ASP A 90 0.20 16.09 15.78
C ASP A 90 -0.29 14.68 16.13
N ARG A 91 0.03 13.71 15.26
CA ARG A 91 -0.24 12.30 15.53
C ARG A 91 0.94 11.63 16.23
N LYS A 92 0.70 11.04 17.39
CA LYS A 92 1.62 10.08 18.01
C LYS A 92 1.14 8.66 17.66
N GLN A 93 2.05 7.84 17.12
CA GLN A 93 1.74 6.47 16.77
C GLN A 93 2.55 5.50 17.64
N ARG A 94 1.88 4.46 18.14
CA ARG A 94 2.49 3.33 18.85
C ARG A 94 2.05 2.03 18.18
N VAL A 95 2.88 0.99 18.31
CA VAL A 95 2.55 -0.38 17.92
C VAL A 95 2.49 -1.22 19.19
N LEU A 96 1.29 -1.53 19.64
CA LEU A 96 1.03 -2.25 20.89
C LEU A 96 1.25 -3.77 20.72
N ALA A 97 1.11 -4.29 19.51
CA ALA A 97 1.41 -5.69 19.16
C ALA A 97 1.86 -5.78 17.71
N LYS A 98 2.71 -6.78 17.41
CA LYS A 98 3.17 -7.12 16.06
C LYS A 98 2.68 -8.51 15.70
N ALA A 99 2.25 -8.69 14.46
CA ALA A 99 2.03 -10.02 13.88
C ALA A 99 3.37 -10.67 13.51
N ASP A 100 3.33 -12.00 13.28
CA ASP A 100 4.48 -12.72 12.77
C ASP A 100 4.78 -12.31 11.31
N PRO A 101 6.06 -12.21 10.91
CA PRO A 101 6.45 -11.93 9.52
C PRO A 101 5.92 -12.99 8.55
N PHE A 102 5.73 -12.61 7.28
CA PHE A 102 5.39 -13.57 6.23
C PHE A 102 6.60 -14.45 5.88
N THR A 103 6.33 -15.74 5.67
CA THR A 103 7.36 -16.75 5.36
C THR A 103 7.15 -17.35 3.97
N ILE A 104 8.23 -17.88 3.38
CA ILE A 104 8.17 -18.61 2.09
C ILE A 104 7.18 -19.78 2.18
N GLN A 105 7.16 -20.52 3.30
CA GLN A 105 6.26 -21.65 3.50
C GLN A 105 4.78 -21.28 3.37
N GLN A 106 4.39 -20.11 3.90
CA GLN A 106 3.00 -19.60 3.79
C GLN A 106 2.64 -19.21 2.35
N LEU A 107 3.63 -18.93 1.49
CA LEU A 107 3.46 -18.37 0.16
C LEU A 107 3.84 -19.33 -0.98
N GLU A 108 4.30 -20.55 -0.66
CA GLU A 108 4.84 -21.48 -1.66
C GLU A 108 3.81 -21.89 -2.74
N HIS A 109 2.54 -22.00 -2.37
CA HIS A 109 1.45 -22.40 -3.29
C HIS A 109 0.70 -21.20 -3.91
N VAL A 110 1.12 -19.99 -3.60
CA VAL A 110 0.47 -18.77 -4.10
C VAL A 110 0.96 -18.45 -5.50
N GLU A 111 0.01 -18.21 -6.42
CA GLU A 111 0.30 -17.90 -7.82
C GLU A 111 -0.43 -16.62 -8.24
N ALA A 112 0.33 -15.62 -8.69
CA ALA A 112 -0.24 -14.37 -9.21
C ALA A 112 0.67 -13.76 -10.29
N LYS A 113 0.09 -12.90 -11.17
CA LYS A 113 0.88 -12.10 -12.11
C LYS A 113 1.62 -10.98 -11.38
N VAL A 114 0.95 -10.36 -10.39
CA VAL A 114 1.52 -9.31 -9.53
C VAL A 114 1.30 -9.67 -8.06
N PHE A 115 2.38 -9.66 -7.29
CA PHE A 115 2.37 -9.74 -5.84
C PHE A 115 2.55 -8.33 -5.27
N HIS A 116 1.49 -7.75 -4.69
CA HIS A 116 1.59 -6.46 -4.02
C HIS A 116 1.87 -6.66 -2.54
N LEU A 117 3.00 -6.16 -2.06
CA LEU A 117 3.44 -6.26 -0.68
C LEU A 117 3.05 -5.01 0.10
N GLY A 118 2.01 -5.14 0.90
CA GLY A 118 1.51 -4.09 1.79
C GLY A 118 2.25 -4.11 3.13
N SER A 119 3.53 -3.73 3.14
CA SER A 119 4.33 -3.70 4.36
C SER A 119 3.91 -2.59 5.32
N LEU A 120 3.85 -2.88 6.60
CA LEU A 120 3.58 -1.93 7.70
C LEU A 120 4.83 -1.66 8.52
N LEU A 121 5.68 -2.67 8.66
CA LEU A 121 6.91 -2.66 9.47
C LEU A 121 8.06 -3.29 8.69
N SER A 122 9.28 -2.91 9.04
CA SER A 122 10.50 -3.29 8.30
C SER A 122 10.80 -4.79 8.30
N ASP A 123 10.21 -5.54 9.20
CA ASP A 123 10.38 -6.98 9.35
C ASP A 123 9.20 -7.82 8.82
N ASP A 124 8.21 -7.22 8.15
CA ASP A 124 7.08 -7.96 7.59
C ASP A 124 7.51 -8.93 6.48
N PHE A 125 8.48 -8.53 5.64
CA PHE A 125 8.98 -9.32 4.51
C PHE A 125 10.51 -9.30 4.46
N SER A 126 11.11 -10.48 4.55
CA SER A 126 12.57 -10.59 4.35
C SER A 126 12.93 -10.48 2.86
N PRO A 127 14.19 -10.11 2.52
CA PRO A 127 14.67 -10.11 1.13
C PRO A 127 14.47 -11.45 0.42
N GLU A 128 14.58 -12.57 1.13
CA GLU A 128 14.40 -13.93 0.59
C GLU A 128 12.94 -14.17 0.17
N VAL A 129 11.97 -13.66 0.94
CA VAL A 129 10.54 -13.75 0.59
C VAL A 129 10.27 -12.96 -0.68
N VAL A 130 10.81 -11.74 -0.81
CA VAL A 130 10.66 -10.91 -2.00
C VAL A 130 11.30 -11.60 -3.22
N ALA A 131 12.52 -12.10 -3.08
CA ALA A 131 13.22 -12.84 -4.14
C ALA A 131 12.51 -14.14 -4.55
N PHE A 132 11.84 -14.80 -3.60
CA PHE A 132 11.01 -15.98 -3.89
C PHE A 132 9.79 -15.61 -4.74
N LEU A 133 9.05 -14.57 -4.36
CA LEU A 133 7.88 -14.10 -5.09
C LEU A 133 8.23 -13.58 -6.49
N ALA A 134 9.37 -12.88 -6.62
CA ALA A 134 9.85 -12.36 -7.90
C ALA A 134 10.15 -13.45 -8.95
N LYS A 135 10.39 -14.70 -8.53
CA LYS A 135 10.51 -15.85 -9.44
C LYS A 135 9.17 -16.35 -9.98
N LYS A 136 8.06 -15.94 -9.37
CA LYS A 136 6.70 -16.41 -9.67
C LYS A 136 5.87 -15.36 -10.41
N GLY A 137 6.16 -14.07 -10.20
CA GLY A 137 5.47 -12.95 -10.83
C GLY A 137 6.11 -11.61 -10.49
N ASN A 138 5.55 -10.53 -11.01
CA ASN A 138 6.05 -9.18 -10.74
C ASN A 138 5.76 -8.79 -9.28
N VAL A 139 6.76 -8.28 -8.58
CA VAL A 139 6.59 -7.77 -7.22
C VAL A 139 6.32 -6.26 -7.25
N SER A 140 5.29 -5.85 -6.53
CA SER A 140 4.93 -4.45 -6.28
C SER A 140 5.10 -4.13 -4.80
N ILE A 141 5.79 -3.05 -4.46
CA ILE A 141 6.07 -2.65 -3.09
C ILE A 141 5.59 -1.22 -2.83
N ASP A 142 4.88 -1.04 -1.70
CA ASP A 142 4.78 0.24 -1.01
C ASP A 142 5.89 0.30 0.05
N VAL A 143 6.74 1.32 -0.05
CA VAL A 143 7.98 1.36 0.75
C VAL A 143 7.75 1.67 2.22
N GLN A 144 6.60 2.21 2.57
CA GLN A 144 6.29 2.76 3.89
C GLN A 144 6.74 1.89 5.07
N GLY A 145 6.42 0.58 5.03
CA GLY A 145 6.75 -0.34 6.12
C GLY A 145 8.25 -0.53 6.30
N TYR A 146 9.00 -0.62 5.21
CA TYR A 146 10.45 -0.84 5.25
C TYR A 146 11.24 0.29 5.93
N LEU A 147 10.63 1.47 6.08
CA LEU A 147 11.21 2.63 6.75
C LEU A 147 10.77 2.76 8.21
N ARG A 148 10.07 1.75 8.76
CA ARG A 148 9.50 1.79 10.11
C ARG A 148 9.99 0.63 10.97
N GLU A 149 10.70 0.95 12.03
CA GLU A 149 11.11 -0.01 13.07
C GLU A 149 10.35 0.25 14.36
N VAL A 150 9.95 -0.80 15.04
CA VAL A 150 9.29 -0.72 16.35
C VAL A 150 10.28 -1.08 17.44
N ARG A 151 10.50 -0.17 18.38
CA ARG A 151 11.26 -0.38 19.63
C ARG A 151 10.45 0.15 20.79
N ASP A 152 10.20 -0.68 21.81
CA ASP A 152 9.39 -0.31 22.98
C ASP A 152 8.06 0.35 22.61
N GLU A 153 7.30 -0.29 21.73
CA GLU A 153 6.02 0.17 21.17
C GLU A 153 6.09 1.47 20.33
N LYS A 154 7.22 2.13 20.24
CA LYS A 154 7.39 3.36 19.46
C LYS A 154 7.85 3.05 18.04
N VAL A 155 7.32 3.79 17.09
CA VAL A 155 7.71 3.72 15.69
C VAL A 155 8.86 4.69 15.45
N TYR A 156 9.96 4.17 14.92
CA TYR A 156 11.13 4.94 14.52
C TYR A 156 11.32 4.89 13.02
N ALA A 157 11.60 6.03 12.42
CA ALA A 157 12.08 6.07 11.05
C ALA A 157 13.50 5.47 11.00
N ILE A 158 13.74 4.59 10.04
CA ILE A 158 15.04 3.93 9.84
C ILE A 158 15.48 4.05 8.38
N ASP A 159 16.78 3.94 8.17
CA ASP A 159 17.32 3.68 6.83
C ASP A 159 17.05 2.20 6.48
N TRP A 160 16.66 1.97 5.24
CA TRP A 160 16.39 0.64 4.72
C TRP A 160 17.70 -0.04 4.31
N LYS A 161 18.29 -0.82 5.23
CA LYS A 161 19.62 -1.43 5.04
C LYS A 161 19.69 -2.39 3.86
N ASP A 162 18.65 -3.20 3.69
CA ASP A 162 18.61 -4.26 2.66
C ASP A 162 17.91 -3.81 1.37
N LYS A 163 17.77 -2.50 1.17
CA LYS A 163 17.02 -1.93 0.05
C LYS A 163 17.47 -2.47 -1.32
N LEU A 164 18.76 -2.60 -1.55
CA LEU A 164 19.28 -3.08 -2.84
C LEU A 164 18.94 -4.55 -3.10
N ASP A 165 18.91 -5.38 -2.05
CA ASP A 165 18.56 -6.79 -2.17
C ASP A 165 17.07 -7.00 -2.45
N VAL A 166 16.22 -6.11 -1.96
CA VAL A 166 14.78 -6.10 -2.24
C VAL A 166 14.47 -5.46 -3.59
N LEU A 167 15.02 -4.27 -3.86
CA LEU A 167 14.68 -3.46 -5.04
C LEU A 167 15.08 -4.12 -6.37
N LYS A 168 16.18 -4.87 -6.42
CA LYS A 168 16.56 -5.67 -7.61
C LYS A 168 15.54 -6.76 -7.99
N ASN A 169 14.63 -7.10 -7.07
CA ASN A 169 13.55 -8.07 -7.25
C ASN A 169 12.17 -7.41 -7.34
N THR A 170 12.12 -6.08 -7.40
CA THR A 170 10.88 -5.30 -7.41
C THR A 170 10.59 -4.79 -8.81
N TYR A 171 9.38 -5.06 -9.31
CA TYR A 171 8.95 -4.53 -10.60
C TYR A 171 8.33 -3.13 -10.46
N TYR A 172 7.34 -2.98 -9.54
CA TYR A 172 6.68 -1.71 -9.23
C TYR A 172 7.08 -1.23 -7.85
N LEU A 173 7.65 -0.05 -7.75
CA LEU A 173 7.90 0.60 -6.46
C LEU A 173 7.08 1.88 -6.36
N LYS A 174 6.28 2.01 -5.31
CA LYS A 174 5.63 3.28 -4.96
C LYS A 174 6.28 3.89 -3.73
N VAL A 175 6.59 5.15 -3.83
CA VAL A 175 7.10 6.00 -2.74
C VAL A 175 6.39 7.35 -2.76
N ASN A 176 6.27 8.01 -1.61
CA ASN A 176 5.97 9.44 -1.53
C ASN A 176 7.27 10.26 -1.46
N GLU A 177 7.15 11.59 -1.45
CA GLU A 177 8.29 12.52 -1.42
C GLU A 177 9.24 12.26 -0.24
N THR A 178 8.69 12.08 0.96
CA THR A 178 9.49 11.84 2.18
C THR A 178 10.18 10.49 2.13
N GLU A 179 9.49 9.46 1.70
CA GLU A 179 10.03 8.10 1.53
C GLU A 179 11.12 8.09 0.45
N MET A 180 10.88 8.77 -0.67
CA MET A 180 11.84 8.94 -1.76
C MET A 180 13.14 9.61 -1.24
N GLU A 181 13.02 10.74 -0.55
CA GLU A 181 14.17 11.43 0.05
C GLU A 181 14.90 10.53 1.06
N THR A 182 14.16 9.79 1.88
CA THR A 182 14.73 8.88 2.88
C THR A 182 15.58 7.78 2.24
N ILE A 183 15.10 7.14 1.16
CA ILE A 183 15.83 6.00 0.57
C ILE A 183 16.93 6.43 -0.39
N THR A 184 16.82 7.61 -1.02
CA THR A 184 17.76 8.08 -2.05
C THR A 184 18.71 9.18 -1.57
N GLY A 185 18.31 9.97 -0.57
CA GLY A 185 18.98 11.21 -0.18
C GLY A 185 18.76 12.36 -1.17
N LEU A 186 17.91 12.17 -2.19
CA LEU A 186 17.67 13.16 -3.25
C LEU A 186 16.30 13.82 -3.05
N LYS A 187 16.23 15.12 -3.38
CA LYS A 187 14.97 15.89 -3.35
C LYS A 187 14.30 16.02 -4.71
N ASP A 188 15.07 15.91 -5.78
CA ASP A 188 14.54 15.96 -7.14
C ASP A 188 13.90 14.60 -7.49
N PRO A 189 12.58 14.56 -7.80
CA PRO A 189 11.90 13.29 -8.08
C PRO A 189 12.43 12.58 -9.34
N LYS A 190 12.89 13.32 -10.35
CA LYS A 190 13.39 12.72 -11.59
C LYS A 190 14.74 12.06 -11.38
N GLU A 191 15.63 12.71 -10.64
CA GLU A 191 16.94 12.12 -10.29
C GLU A 191 16.77 10.93 -9.33
N ALA A 192 15.85 11.04 -8.36
CA ALA A 192 15.53 9.93 -7.46
C ALA A 192 14.95 8.73 -8.23
N ALA A 193 14.02 8.94 -9.15
CA ALA A 193 13.44 7.88 -9.97
C ALA A 193 14.49 7.14 -10.81
N LYS A 194 15.43 7.85 -11.44
CA LYS A 194 16.55 7.25 -12.17
C LYS A 194 17.44 6.41 -11.25
N LEU A 195 17.75 6.92 -10.06
CA LEU A 195 18.57 6.19 -9.08
C LEU A 195 17.89 4.92 -8.61
N ILE A 196 16.59 4.98 -8.29
CA ILE A 196 15.79 3.82 -7.88
C ILE A 196 15.72 2.80 -9.03
N HIS A 197 15.52 3.25 -10.26
CA HIS A 197 15.53 2.38 -11.43
C HIS A 197 16.90 1.70 -11.62
N ALA A 198 17.99 2.43 -11.41
CA ALA A 198 19.34 1.87 -11.47
C ALA A 198 19.60 0.80 -10.38
N TRP A 199 18.83 0.78 -9.29
CA TRP A 199 18.86 -0.27 -8.29
C TRP A 199 18.07 -1.53 -8.69
N GLY A 200 17.42 -1.53 -9.87
CA GLY A 200 16.76 -2.68 -10.47
C GLY A 200 15.24 -2.62 -10.52
N VAL A 201 14.62 -1.55 -10.05
CA VAL A 201 13.16 -1.36 -10.14
C VAL A 201 12.75 -1.07 -11.58
N ALA A 202 11.81 -1.83 -12.14
CA ALA A 202 11.39 -1.65 -13.52
C ALA A 202 10.50 -0.40 -13.72
N GLU A 203 9.55 -0.17 -12.82
CA GLU A 203 8.60 0.95 -12.89
C GLU A 203 8.52 1.66 -11.54
N VAL A 204 8.98 2.92 -11.50
CA VAL A 204 9.07 3.75 -10.28
C VAL A 204 7.91 4.74 -10.26
N ILE A 205 7.16 4.78 -9.17
CA ILE A 205 6.02 5.66 -8.96
C ILE A 205 6.33 6.55 -7.75
N ILE A 206 6.38 7.86 -7.95
CA ILE A 206 6.60 8.85 -6.89
C ILE A 206 5.34 9.70 -6.77
N THR A 207 4.64 9.59 -5.64
CA THR A 207 3.46 10.42 -5.36
C THR A 207 3.87 11.73 -4.70
N LEU A 208 3.33 12.86 -5.21
CA LEU A 208 3.71 14.23 -4.87
C LEU A 208 2.52 15.00 -4.26
N GLY A 209 1.66 14.32 -3.55
CA GLY A 209 0.48 14.91 -2.91
C GLY A 209 -0.42 15.66 -3.90
N SER A 210 -0.65 16.96 -3.64
CA SER A 210 -1.48 17.82 -4.50
C SER A 210 -0.85 18.15 -5.85
N GLU A 211 0.43 17.88 -6.05
CA GLU A 211 1.13 18.09 -7.32
C GLU A 211 0.97 16.88 -8.28
N GLY A 212 0.37 15.78 -7.80
CA GLY A 212 0.12 14.60 -8.61
C GLY A 212 1.13 13.48 -8.36
N SER A 213 1.67 12.90 -9.43
CA SER A 213 2.69 11.86 -9.33
C SER A 213 3.59 11.81 -10.57
N LEU A 214 4.78 11.28 -10.38
CA LEU A 214 5.74 11.00 -11.43
C LEU A 214 5.87 9.48 -11.59
N VAL A 215 5.79 8.99 -12.83
CA VAL A 215 6.11 7.60 -13.16
C VAL A 215 7.33 7.58 -14.07
N TYR A 216 8.28 6.68 -13.75
CA TYR A 216 9.47 6.46 -14.58
C TYR A 216 9.55 4.98 -14.96
N VAL A 217 9.52 4.71 -16.23
CA VAL A 217 9.61 3.37 -16.82
C VAL A 217 10.16 3.46 -18.25
N ASP A 218 10.94 2.48 -18.68
CA ASP A 218 11.54 2.42 -20.03
C ASP A 218 12.24 3.74 -20.41
N ASP A 219 13.06 4.26 -19.49
CA ASP A 219 13.81 5.52 -19.64
C ASP A 219 12.95 6.77 -19.93
N THR A 220 11.65 6.69 -19.65
CA THR A 220 10.68 7.76 -19.92
C THR A 220 9.99 8.23 -18.65
N PHE A 221 9.88 9.55 -18.50
CA PHE A 221 9.13 10.19 -17.44
C PHE A 221 7.70 10.50 -17.88
N TYR A 222 6.75 10.22 -17.00
CA TYR A 222 5.33 10.53 -17.18
C TYR A 222 4.86 11.35 -15.97
N ASP A 223 4.53 12.61 -16.20
CA ASP A 223 3.94 13.48 -15.20
C ASP A 223 2.42 13.26 -15.18
N ILE A 224 1.88 12.89 -14.02
CA ILE A 224 0.47 12.57 -13.80
C ILE A 224 -0.16 13.68 -12.96
N PRO A 225 -1.23 14.33 -13.42
CA PRO A 225 -1.87 15.40 -12.67
C PRO A 225 -2.61 14.86 -11.45
N ALA A 226 -2.69 15.67 -10.37
CA ALA A 226 -3.66 15.47 -9.32
C ALA A 226 -5.03 16.03 -9.77
N TYR A 227 -6.10 15.49 -9.17
CA TYR A 227 -7.44 16.05 -9.27
C TYR A 227 -7.82 16.63 -7.90
N PRO A 228 -8.13 17.92 -7.80
CA PRO A 228 -8.43 18.53 -6.51
C PRO A 228 -9.74 17.97 -5.93
N PRO A 229 -9.76 17.51 -4.66
CA PRO A 229 -11.00 17.13 -3.99
C PRO A 229 -11.83 18.37 -3.65
N HIS A 230 -13.13 18.20 -3.48
CA HIS A 230 -14.00 19.26 -2.96
C HIS A 230 -13.65 19.59 -1.50
N GLU A 231 -13.36 18.55 -0.71
CA GLU A 231 -12.97 18.65 0.69
C GLU A 231 -12.02 17.49 1.04
N VAL A 232 -11.03 17.76 1.89
CA VAL A 232 -10.16 16.71 2.43
C VAL A 232 -10.72 16.27 3.79
N VAL A 233 -11.31 15.08 3.82
CA VAL A 233 -11.92 14.47 5.01
C VAL A 233 -10.94 13.51 5.68
N ASP A 234 -10.32 12.60 4.91
CA ASP A 234 -9.40 11.58 5.43
C ASP A 234 -8.42 11.12 4.35
N ALA A 235 -7.13 11.31 4.60
CA ALA A 235 -6.06 10.89 3.70
C ALA A 235 -5.56 9.45 3.96
N THR A 236 -6.07 8.76 5.00
CA THR A 236 -5.64 7.40 5.34
C THR A 236 -5.98 6.43 4.21
N GLY A 237 -5.01 5.67 3.75
CA GLY A 237 -5.21 4.70 2.68
C GLY A 237 -5.25 5.28 1.25
N CYS A 238 -4.95 6.59 1.06
CA CYS A 238 -4.83 7.15 -0.30
C CYS A 238 -3.70 6.51 -1.09
N GLY A 239 -2.53 6.28 -0.47
CA GLY A 239 -1.42 5.58 -1.11
C GLY A 239 -1.79 4.17 -1.56
N ASP A 240 -2.50 3.42 -0.71
CA ASP A 240 -2.96 2.05 -1.01
C ASP A 240 -4.02 2.05 -2.12
N THR A 241 -4.92 3.04 -2.10
CA THR A 241 -5.92 3.27 -3.14
C THR A 241 -5.27 3.61 -4.48
N TYR A 242 -4.21 4.43 -4.47
CA TYR A 242 -3.41 4.73 -5.65
C TYR A 242 -2.79 3.44 -6.23
N SER A 243 -2.12 2.66 -5.39
CA SER A 243 -1.50 1.39 -5.81
C SER A 243 -2.54 0.42 -6.41
N ALA A 244 -3.71 0.30 -5.80
CA ALA A 244 -4.80 -0.55 -6.29
C ALA A 244 -5.27 -0.12 -7.68
N GLY A 245 -5.58 1.16 -7.87
CA GLY A 245 -6.04 1.71 -9.15
C GLY A 245 -4.97 1.63 -10.24
N TYR A 246 -3.72 1.93 -9.88
CA TYR A 246 -2.59 1.87 -10.80
C TYR A 246 -2.36 0.45 -11.32
N LEU A 247 -2.20 -0.53 -10.44
CA LEU A 247 -1.97 -1.92 -10.80
C LEU A 247 -3.15 -2.52 -11.57
N TYR A 248 -4.40 -2.18 -11.18
CA TYR A 248 -5.58 -2.59 -11.91
C TYR A 248 -5.51 -2.17 -13.38
N LYS A 249 -5.21 -0.90 -13.65
CA LYS A 249 -5.11 -0.38 -15.01
C LYS A 249 -3.91 -0.93 -15.79
N ARG A 250 -2.75 -1.08 -15.14
CA ARG A 250 -1.57 -1.66 -15.77
C ARG A 250 -1.83 -3.10 -16.23
N LEU A 251 -2.56 -3.89 -15.43
CA LEU A 251 -2.96 -5.26 -15.81
C LEU A 251 -4.00 -5.34 -16.93
N GLN A 252 -4.76 -4.27 -17.14
CA GLN A 252 -5.63 -4.12 -18.32
C GLN A 252 -4.85 -3.68 -19.58
N GLY A 253 -3.53 -3.46 -19.50
CA GLY A 253 -2.72 -3.01 -20.63
C GLY A 253 -2.71 -1.49 -20.82
N ALA A 254 -3.25 -0.71 -19.88
CA ALA A 254 -3.19 0.75 -19.92
C ALA A 254 -1.72 1.24 -19.83
N ASN A 255 -1.40 2.33 -20.53
CA ASN A 255 -0.11 2.98 -20.41
C ASN A 255 0.05 3.68 -19.04
N PRO A 256 1.29 4.11 -18.65
CA PRO A 256 1.52 4.74 -17.34
C PRO A 256 0.68 5.97 -17.06
N VAL A 257 0.38 6.78 -18.09
CA VAL A 257 -0.43 8.01 -17.94
C VAL A 257 -1.89 7.66 -17.63
N GLU A 258 -2.47 6.72 -18.36
CA GLU A 258 -3.85 6.27 -18.14
C GLU A 258 -4.00 5.61 -16.76
N ALA A 259 -3.05 4.76 -16.39
CA ALA A 259 -3.04 4.10 -15.08
C ALA A 259 -2.90 5.11 -13.94
N GLY A 260 -1.98 6.07 -14.07
CA GLY A 260 -1.73 7.11 -13.08
C GLY A 260 -2.93 8.06 -12.91
N LYS A 261 -3.55 8.51 -14.02
CA LYS A 261 -4.76 9.34 -13.97
C LYS A 261 -5.92 8.63 -13.26
N PHE A 262 -6.10 7.35 -13.57
CA PHE A 262 -7.13 6.54 -12.91
C PHE A 262 -6.87 6.41 -11.41
N ALA A 263 -5.64 6.11 -11.01
CA ALA A 263 -5.23 6.03 -9.61
C ALA A 263 -5.40 7.37 -8.88
N ALA A 264 -4.99 8.48 -9.49
CA ALA A 264 -5.16 9.83 -8.93
C ALA A 264 -6.63 10.18 -8.71
N ALA A 265 -7.51 9.87 -9.66
CA ALA A 265 -8.95 10.09 -9.53
C ALA A 265 -9.57 9.24 -8.40
N MET A 266 -9.13 7.99 -8.22
CA MET A 266 -9.53 7.17 -7.07
C MET A 266 -9.11 7.81 -5.74
N CYS A 267 -7.88 8.37 -5.66
CA CYS A 267 -7.40 9.08 -4.48
C CYS A 267 -8.24 10.32 -4.16
N THR A 268 -8.63 11.10 -5.16
CA THR A 268 -9.50 12.26 -4.98
C THR A 268 -10.79 11.86 -4.30
N ILE A 269 -11.46 10.82 -4.80
CA ILE A 269 -12.69 10.30 -4.18
C ILE A 269 -12.42 9.81 -2.75
N LYS A 270 -11.29 9.10 -2.52
CA LYS A 270 -10.93 8.59 -1.20
C LYS A 270 -10.72 9.72 -0.18
N LEU A 271 -10.09 10.82 -0.59
CA LEU A 271 -9.85 11.98 0.26
C LEU A 271 -11.15 12.59 0.82
N GLU A 272 -12.24 12.52 0.07
CA GLU A 272 -13.54 13.10 0.42
C GLU A 272 -14.37 12.24 1.39
N HIS A 273 -13.86 11.07 1.81
CA HIS A 273 -14.62 10.10 2.62
C HIS A 273 -13.76 9.43 3.68
N ASN A 274 -14.35 9.18 4.86
CA ASN A 274 -13.73 8.32 5.88
C ASN A 274 -13.75 6.85 5.47
N GLY A 275 -12.75 6.10 5.94
CA GLY A 275 -12.64 4.65 5.70
C GLY A 275 -12.10 4.32 4.30
N PRO A 276 -12.18 3.07 3.84
CA PRO A 276 -11.65 2.64 2.55
C PRO A 276 -12.46 3.19 1.37
N PHE A 277 -11.85 3.16 0.17
CA PHE A 277 -12.51 3.53 -1.08
C PHE A 277 -13.79 2.68 -1.29
N ASN A 278 -14.91 3.34 -1.62
CA ASN A 278 -16.24 2.74 -1.68
C ASN A 278 -17.11 3.26 -2.84
N ARG A 279 -16.48 3.69 -3.93
CA ARG A 279 -17.18 4.21 -5.12
C ARG A 279 -16.93 3.32 -6.34
N THR A 280 -17.71 3.55 -7.38
CA THR A 280 -17.67 2.75 -8.61
C THR A 280 -16.65 3.29 -9.62
N ILE A 281 -16.34 2.49 -10.64
CA ILE A 281 -15.49 2.92 -11.75
C ILE A 281 -16.09 4.10 -12.51
N GLU A 282 -17.43 4.16 -12.61
CA GLU A 282 -18.14 5.26 -13.25
C GLU A 282 -17.91 6.60 -12.53
N ASP A 283 -17.82 6.58 -11.19
CA ASP A 283 -17.52 7.76 -10.40
C ASP A 283 -16.08 8.23 -10.65
N VAL A 284 -15.13 7.31 -10.72
CA VAL A 284 -13.74 7.59 -11.08
C VAL A 284 -13.64 8.22 -12.46
N MET A 285 -14.34 7.67 -13.44
CA MET A 285 -14.32 8.15 -14.82
C MET A 285 -14.94 9.55 -15.00
N LYS A 286 -15.82 9.98 -14.08
CA LYS A 286 -16.35 11.37 -14.08
C LYS A 286 -15.28 12.40 -13.72
N ILE A 287 -14.30 12.05 -12.87
CA ILE A 287 -13.22 12.94 -12.45
C ILE A 287 -12.17 13.10 -13.56
N ILE A 288 -11.90 12.04 -14.32
CA ILE A 288 -10.88 12.05 -15.38
C ILE A 288 -11.31 12.84 -16.61
N ARG A 289 -12.62 13.00 -16.83
CA ARG A 289 -13.19 13.74 -17.96
C ARG A 289 -13.06 15.24 -17.78
#